data_da4a7b53f8e7c934a9b2271797b9a792
#
_entry.id   da4a7b53f8e7c934a9b2271797b9a792
#
_cell.length_a   1.000
_cell.length_b   1.000
_cell.length_c   1.000
_cell.angle_alpha   90.00
_cell.angle_beta   90.00
_cell.angle_gamma   90.00
#
_symmetry.space_group_name_H-M   'P 1'
#
loop_
_entity.id
_entity.type
_entity.pdbx_description
1 polymer ?
#
loop_
_entity_poly.entity_id
_entity_poly.type
_entity_poly.pdbx_seq_one_letter_code
_entity_poly.pdbx_strand_id
1 'polypeptide(L)'
;MKYLFSAITITFVSSFGFGQSIQLNEIVSGNGDNLYDEDGETPDWIEIYNSSNESINLLGFGITDDSNDLSKWVFPSIELDPSEFLVVFASNKDRKEHVVQWDAKIEWGDAWKYWVGDSEPISNWESMQTDIGFWPTGQSGFGYGDNDDNTEISQTISVYVRKEFEIEDPSIVYKALFHIDYDDGYIAYLNGIEFSRRNLGSPGSAVYHTTTATALHEAEIYADGFPEQIDIDLNDFPLLEGTNTLAIEVHNYTSNSSDLSCIPFLTLVYGSILDEVTEPNESIAIPNSFLHTNFRLDSDGETLFLSSNNETILDSINVIELE
;
A
#
# COMPACT_ATOMS: atom_id res chain seq x y z
N MET A 1 -26.93 32.28 1.84
CA MET A 1 -26.17 31.71 2.95
C MET A 1 -24.71 31.90 2.59
N LYS A 2 -24.04 32.86 3.26
CA LYS A 2 -22.65 33.24 2.95
C LYS A 2 -21.73 32.29 3.71
N TYR A 3 -20.96 31.50 3.01
CA TYR A 3 -19.86 30.74 3.62
C TYR A 3 -18.73 31.73 3.91
N LEU A 4 -18.42 31.92 5.19
CA LEU A 4 -17.20 32.57 5.63
C LEU A 4 -16.06 31.55 5.48
N PHE A 5 -15.18 31.80 4.54
CA PHE A 5 -13.88 31.15 4.53
C PHE A 5 -13.05 31.79 5.65
N SER A 6 -12.75 31.03 6.69
CA SER A 6 -11.78 31.42 7.71
C SER A 6 -10.40 31.26 7.07
N ALA A 7 -9.75 32.39 6.76
CA ALA A 7 -8.39 32.38 6.26
C ALA A 7 -7.48 32.21 7.48
N ILE A 8 -6.73 31.12 7.52
CA ILE A 8 -5.65 30.89 8.49
C ILE A 8 -4.53 31.88 8.16
N THR A 9 -4.21 32.78 9.10
CA THR A 9 -3.08 33.71 8.95
C THR A 9 -1.86 33.06 9.57
N ILE A 10 -0.94 32.60 8.71
CA ILE A 10 0.35 32.06 9.12
C ILE A 10 1.30 33.26 9.37
N THR A 11 1.85 33.32 10.57
CA THR A 11 2.88 34.34 10.88
C THR A 11 4.25 33.69 10.75
N PHE A 12 4.94 33.97 9.65
CA PHE A 12 6.35 33.61 9.48
C PHE A 12 7.23 34.49 10.36
N VAL A 13 7.90 33.87 11.32
CA VAL A 13 9.06 34.50 11.99
C VAL A 13 10.30 33.72 11.55
N SER A 14 10.89 34.10 10.43
CA SER A 14 12.17 33.58 10.00
C SER A 14 13.31 34.16 10.84
N SER A 15 13.91 33.38 11.71
CA SER A 15 15.23 33.67 12.26
C SER A 15 16.28 33.21 11.25
N PHE A 16 16.93 34.15 10.58
CA PHE A 16 18.06 33.86 9.69
C PHE A 16 19.26 33.34 10.48
N GLY A 17 19.35 32.02 10.65
CA GLY A 17 20.56 31.30 11.05
C GLY A 17 21.24 30.76 9.80
N PHE A 18 22.48 31.14 9.54
CA PHE A 18 23.29 30.59 8.46
C PHE A 18 23.56 29.09 8.76
N GLY A 19 23.04 28.21 7.94
CA GLY A 19 23.43 26.79 7.91
C GLY A 19 22.39 25.75 8.31
N GLN A 20 21.12 26.10 8.45
CA GLN A 20 20.07 25.10 8.68
C GLN A 20 19.57 24.57 7.33
N SER A 21 19.76 23.28 7.12
CA SER A 21 19.35 22.60 5.88
C SER A 21 17.94 22.00 5.97
N ILE A 22 17.51 21.61 7.18
CA ILE A 22 16.16 21.09 7.48
C ILE A 22 15.46 22.05 8.42
N GLN A 23 14.21 22.39 8.13
CA GLN A 23 13.42 23.36 8.91
C GLN A 23 11.96 22.96 9.01
N LEU A 24 11.28 23.45 10.03
CA LEU A 24 9.82 23.44 10.13
C LEU A 24 9.28 24.49 9.14
N ASN A 25 8.45 24.06 8.17
CA ASN A 25 7.95 24.97 7.14
C ASN A 25 6.52 25.43 7.45
N GLU A 26 5.64 24.52 7.77
CA GLU A 26 4.25 24.82 8.08
C GLU A 26 3.75 23.93 9.24
N ILE A 27 2.88 24.50 10.07
CA ILE A 27 2.21 23.78 11.16
C ILE A 27 0.73 24.13 11.10
N VAL A 28 -0.11 23.12 11.04
CA VAL A 28 -1.56 23.29 11.06
C VAL A 28 -2.13 22.63 12.31
N SER A 29 -2.46 23.47 13.29
CA SER A 29 -3.28 23.08 14.45
C SER A 29 -4.73 23.40 14.15
N GLY A 30 -5.64 22.43 14.37
CA GLY A 30 -7.05 22.55 14.01
C GLY A 30 -7.30 22.27 12.53
N ASN A 31 -6.72 21.18 12.01
CA ASN A 31 -6.99 20.68 10.68
C ASN A 31 -8.46 20.25 10.59
N GLY A 32 -9.28 21.07 9.89
CA GLY A 32 -10.70 20.79 9.71
C GLY A 32 -10.93 19.65 8.68
N ASP A 33 -11.02 20.04 7.39
CA ASP A 33 -11.26 19.10 6.28
C ASP A 33 -10.23 19.30 5.15
N ASN A 34 -8.99 19.76 5.48
CA ASN A 34 -8.01 20.12 4.47
C ASN A 34 -7.12 18.95 4.04
N LEU A 35 -6.70 18.13 4.99
CA LEU A 35 -5.82 16.99 4.74
C LEU A 35 -6.27 15.81 5.59
N TYR A 36 -6.50 14.67 4.93
CA TYR A 36 -6.89 13.41 5.58
C TYR A 36 -5.67 12.49 5.68
N ASP A 37 -5.57 11.78 6.80
CA ASP A 37 -4.62 10.69 6.92
C ASP A 37 -5.15 9.40 6.27
N GLU A 38 -4.37 8.32 6.31
CA GLU A 38 -4.73 7.02 5.73
C GLU A 38 -5.93 6.34 6.41
N ASP A 39 -6.30 6.78 7.61
CA ASP A 39 -7.49 6.29 8.34
C ASP A 39 -8.74 7.13 8.00
N GLY A 40 -8.62 8.16 7.15
CA GLY A 40 -9.68 9.10 6.83
C GLY A 40 -9.98 10.09 7.96
N GLU A 41 -9.06 10.28 8.91
CA GLU A 41 -9.13 11.27 9.97
C GLU A 41 -8.42 12.56 9.55
N THR A 42 -8.68 13.66 10.22
CA THR A 42 -8.07 14.98 9.98
C THR A 42 -7.23 15.45 11.16
N PRO A 43 -6.15 14.73 11.53
CA PRO A 43 -5.28 15.18 12.60
C PRO A 43 -4.52 16.46 12.21
N ASP A 44 -4.05 17.20 13.19
CA ASP A 44 -3.08 18.28 12.96
C ASP A 44 -1.82 17.75 12.29
N TRP A 45 -1.10 18.62 11.57
CA TRP A 45 0.09 18.18 10.84
C TRP A 45 1.21 19.23 10.85
N ILE A 46 2.41 18.74 10.61
CA ILE A 46 3.67 19.47 10.58
C ILE A 46 4.33 19.20 9.25
N GLU A 47 4.76 20.25 8.54
CA GLU A 47 5.53 20.12 7.32
C GLU A 47 7.00 20.46 7.55
N ILE A 48 7.87 19.56 7.13
CA ILE A 48 9.33 19.70 7.14
C ILE A 48 9.79 20.03 5.73
N TYR A 49 10.80 20.90 5.61
CA TYR A 49 11.36 21.32 4.34
C TYR A 49 12.88 21.20 4.32
N ASN A 50 13.43 20.61 3.24
CA ASN A 50 14.84 20.63 2.96
C ASN A 50 15.21 21.86 2.13
N SER A 51 15.77 22.87 2.76
CA SER A 51 16.20 24.11 2.10
C SER A 51 17.62 24.05 1.53
N SER A 52 18.30 22.92 1.65
CA SER A 52 19.65 22.71 1.14
C SER A 52 19.68 22.32 -0.34
N ASN A 53 20.86 22.19 -0.90
CA ASN A 53 21.08 21.72 -2.28
C ASN A 53 21.49 20.22 -2.32
N GLU A 54 21.39 19.50 -1.21
CA GLU A 54 21.78 18.10 -1.06
C GLU A 54 20.64 17.32 -0.43
N SER A 55 20.50 16.05 -0.79
CA SER A 55 19.58 15.13 -0.10
C SER A 55 20.04 14.90 1.33
N ILE A 56 19.12 14.82 2.27
CA ILE A 56 19.39 14.66 3.70
C ILE A 56 18.58 13.49 4.25
N ASN A 57 19.29 12.52 4.84
CA ASN A 57 18.64 11.44 5.56
C ASN A 57 18.22 11.92 6.96
N LEU A 58 16.91 11.83 7.25
CA LEU A 58 16.34 12.27 8.52
C LEU A 58 16.50 11.26 9.66
N LEU A 59 17.15 10.11 9.44
CA LEU A 59 17.33 9.11 10.49
C LEU A 59 17.91 9.70 11.78
N GLY A 60 17.14 9.58 12.85
CA GLY A 60 17.53 10.08 14.17
C GLY A 60 17.25 11.56 14.43
N PHE A 61 16.78 12.32 13.45
CA PHE A 61 16.26 13.67 13.72
C PHE A 61 15.01 13.57 14.57
N GLY A 62 14.75 14.56 15.43
CA GLY A 62 13.62 14.58 16.34
C GLY A 62 12.65 15.71 16.10
N ILE A 63 11.35 15.45 16.32
CA ILE A 63 10.32 16.47 16.49
C ILE A 63 9.72 16.32 17.89
N THR A 64 9.50 17.42 18.58
CA THR A 64 8.96 17.41 19.93
C THR A 64 8.22 18.70 20.29
N ASP A 65 7.23 18.56 21.15
CA ASP A 65 6.54 19.63 21.90
C ASP A 65 7.16 19.87 23.29
N ASP A 66 8.19 19.07 23.69
CA ASP A 66 8.85 19.18 24.98
C ASP A 66 10.33 19.53 24.80
N SER A 67 10.74 20.73 25.22
CA SER A 67 12.14 21.20 25.16
C SER A 67 13.11 20.40 26.02
N ASN A 68 12.64 19.56 26.93
CA ASN A 68 13.47 18.69 27.78
C ASN A 68 13.67 17.30 27.19
N ASP A 69 12.93 16.94 26.13
CA ASP A 69 13.03 15.66 25.43
C ASP A 69 13.05 15.90 23.91
N LEU A 70 14.22 16.25 23.38
CA LEU A 70 14.42 16.54 21.97
C LEU A 70 14.32 15.28 21.05
N SER A 71 14.25 14.11 21.65
CA SER A 71 14.10 12.82 20.98
C SER A 71 12.74 12.15 21.23
N LYS A 72 11.74 12.91 21.71
CA LYS A 72 10.38 12.41 22.02
C LYS A 72 9.77 11.63 20.86
N TRP A 73 9.89 12.12 19.64
CA TRP A 73 9.58 11.39 18.43
C TRP A 73 10.70 11.54 17.42
N VAL A 74 11.21 10.42 16.90
CA VAL A 74 12.40 10.38 16.06
C VAL A 74 12.03 9.83 14.68
N PHE A 75 12.50 10.52 13.63
CA PHE A 75 12.29 10.08 12.25
C PHE A 75 12.94 8.72 11.99
N PRO A 76 12.27 7.86 11.22
CA PRO A 76 12.90 6.70 10.58
C PRO A 76 13.90 7.16 9.50
N SER A 77 14.53 6.22 8.81
CA SER A 77 15.38 6.52 7.66
C SER A 77 14.53 7.03 6.50
N ILE A 78 14.63 8.30 6.18
CA ILE A 78 13.92 8.97 5.08
C ILE A 78 14.91 9.91 4.42
N GLU A 79 15.13 9.76 3.11
CA GLU A 79 15.83 10.73 2.29
C GLU A 79 14.87 11.85 1.91
N LEU A 80 15.23 13.08 2.21
CA LEU A 80 14.48 14.27 1.79
C LEU A 80 15.33 15.05 0.79
N ASP A 81 14.90 15.07 -0.46
CA ASP A 81 15.64 15.67 -1.56
C ASP A 81 15.69 17.21 -1.47
N PRO A 82 16.59 17.87 -2.21
CA PRO A 82 16.66 19.35 -2.25
C PRO A 82 15.33 19.98 -2.64
N SER A 83 14.84 20.92 -1.82
CA SER A 83 13.57 21.62 -2.00
C SER A 83 12.33 20.73 -1.85
N GLU A 84 12.47 19.57 -1.27
CA GLU A 84 11.35 18.66 -0.96
C GLU A 84 10.69 19.00 0.38
N PHE A 85 9.40 18.64 0.48
CA PHE A 85 8.57 18.79 1.67
C PHE A 85 8.13 17.44 2.18
N LEU A 86 8.02 17.30 3.49
CA LEU A 86 7.54 16.09 4.16
C LEU A 86 6.48 16.44 5.19
N VAL A 87 5.30 15.87 5.06
CA VAL A 87 4.21 16.03 6.03
C VAL A 87 4.27 14.94 7.09
N VAL A 88 4.09 15.33 8.35
CA VAL A 88 4.00 14.45 9.52
C VAL A 88 2.73 14.80 10.29
N PHE A 89 1.85 13.84 10.50
CA PHE A 89 0.64 14.07 11.30
C PHE A 89 0.94 14.04 12.81
N ALA A 90 0.49 15.05 13.53
CA ALA A 90 0.57 15.13 14.98
C ALA A 90 -0.66 14.44 15.62
N SER A 91 -0.73 13.12 15.53
CA SER A 91 -1.94 12.33 15.81
C SER A 91 -1.86 11.45 17.06
N ASN A 92 -0.67 11.30 17.66
CA ASN A 92 -0.40 10.32 18.75
C ASN A 92 -0.55 8.85 18.32
N LYS A 93 -0.48 8.54 17.01
CA LYS A 93 -0.53 7.16 16.50
C LYS A 93 0.84 6.47 16.48
N ASP A 94 1.93 7.23 16.59
CA ASP A 94 3.33 6.76 16.56
C ASP A 94 3.65 5.82 15.37
N ARG A 95 3.20 6.22 14.17
CA ARG A 95 3.50 5.48 12.95
C ARG A 95 4.73 6.06 12.28
N LYS A 96 5.72 5.21 12.03
CA LYS A 96 7.00 5.56 11.40
C LYS A 96 7.20 4.90 10.05
N GLU A 97 6.20 4.20 9.58
CA GLU A 97 6.21 3.61 8.25
C GLU A 97 6.08 4.72 7.21
N HIS A 98 7.05 4.80 6.34
CA HIS A 98 7.07 5.74 5.23
C HIS A 98 7.30 4.96 3.94
N VAL A 99 6.32 5.02 3.05
CA VAL A 99 6.45 4.44 1.72
C VAL A 99 7.26 5.39 0.87
N VAL A 100 8.44 4.94 0.46
CA VAL A 100 9.30 5.70 -0.45
C VAL A 100 8.92 5.38 -1.89
N GLN A 101 8.59 4.13 -2.17
CA GLN A 101 8.34 3.69 -3.53
C GLN A 101 7.39 2.49 -3.60
N TRP A 102 6.51 2.53 -4.59
CA TRP A 102 5.64 1.43 -4.99
C TRP A 102 6.21 0.76 -6.23
N ASP A 103 6.04 -0.56 -6.35
CA ASP A 103 6.47 -1.32 -7.51
C ASP A 103 5.46 -2.42 -7.81
N ALA A 104 4.77 -2.29 -8.92
CA ALA A 104 3.85 -3.29 -9.40
C ALA A 104 4.61 -4.48 -9.99
N LYS A 105 4.65 -5.58 -9.25
CA LYS A 105 5.25 -6.84 -9.70
C LYS A 105 4.33 -7.65 -10.59
N ILE A 106 3.03 -7.48 -10.41
CA ILE A 106 2.01 -8.13 -11.20
C ILE A 106 0.90 -7.14 -11.49
N GLU A 107 0.60 -7.00 -12.79
CA GLU A 107 -0.34 -6.05 -13.34
C GLU A 107 -1.43 -6.71 -14.19
N TRP A 108 -2.54 -6.01 -14.38
CA TRP A 108 -3.55 -6.41 -15.34
C TRP A 108 -2.98 -6.49 -16.77
N GLY A 109 -3.25 -7.60 -17.45
CA GLY A 109 -2.70 -7.86 -18.78
C GLY A 109 -1.37 -8.61 -18.79
N ASP A 110 -0.80 -8.89 -17.63
CA ASP A 110 0.40 -9.72 -17.52
C ASP A 110 0.16 -11.15 -18.01
N ALA A 111 1.21 -11.80 -18.49
CA ALA A 111 1.15 -13.19 -18.94
C ALA A 111 1.21 -14.17 -17.76
N TRP A 112 0.25 -15.10 -17.73
CA TRP A 112 0.12 -16.15 -16.74
C TRP A 112 -0.05 -17.52 -17.39
N LYS A 113 0.28 -18.56 -16.66
CA LYS A 113 -0.19 -19.91 -16.94
C LYS A 113 -1.60 -20.06 -16.37
N TYR A 114 -2.53 -20.69 -17.14
CA TYR A 114 -3.89 -20.88 -16.67
C TYR A 114 -4.43 -22.26 -16.99
N TRP A 115 -5.43 -22.71 -16.24
CA TRP A 115 -6.16 -23.96 -16.41
C TRP A 115 -7.65 -23.74 -16.21
N VAL A 116 -8.46 -24.07 -17.21
CA VAL A 116 -9.91 -24.02 -17.10
C VAL A 116 -10.38 -25.24 -16.32
N GLY A 117 -11.30 -25.06 -15.38
CA GLY A 117 -11.75 -26.08 -14.44
C GLY A 117 -12.67 -27.16 -15.03
N ASP A 118 -12.44 -27.58 -16.28
CA ASP A 118 -13.11 -28.73 -16.89
C ASP A 118 -12.68 -30.06 -16.23
N SER A 119 -11.57 -30.05 -15.55
CA SER A 119 -11.03 -31.17 -14.76
C SER A 119 -10.10 -30.66 -13.68
N GLU A 120 -9.79 -31.50 -12.67
CA GLU A 120 -8.81 -31.19 -11.65
C GLU A 120 -7.46 -30.79 -12.26
N PRO A 121 -6.84 -29.67 -11.81
CA PRO A 121 -5.46 -29.37 -12.16
C PRO A 121 -4.52 -30.44 -11.60
N ILE A 122 -3.26 -30.43 -12.06
CA ILE A 122 -2.23 -31.30 -11.48
C ILE A 122 -2.07 -31.00 -9.98
N SER A 123 -1.88 -32.03 -9.14
CA SER A 123 -1.72 -31.86 -7.69
C SER A 123 -0.55 -30.94 -7.35
N ASN A 124 -0.73 -30.10 -6.35
CA ASN A 124 0.20 -29.06 -5.90
C ASN A 124 0.56 -28.05 -7.03
N TRP A 125 -0.40 -27.78 -7.89
CA TRP A 125 -0.24 -26.83 -9.01
C TRP A 125 0.16 -25.42 -8.55
N GLU A 126 -0.21 -25.05 -7.33
CA GLU A 126 0.12 -23.79 -6.65
C GLU A 126 1.61 -23.69 -6.28
N SER A 127 2.30 -24.82 -6.22
CA SER A 127 3.70 -24.90 -5.83
C SER A 127 4.66 -24.62 -7.00
N MET A 128 5.69 -23.82 -6.75
CA MET A 128 6.78 -23.57 -7.68
C MET A 128 7.49 -24.84 -8.17
N GLN A 129 7.54 -25.90 -7.34
CA GLN A 129 8.17 -27.18 -7.68
C GLN A 129 7.36 -28.02 -8.68
N THR A 130 6.09 -27.68 -8.92
CA THR A 130 5.23 -28.39 -9.85
C THR A 130 5.38 -27.83 -11.26
N ASP A 131 5.77 -28.68 -12.20
CA ASP A 131 5.85 -28.32 -13.61
C ASP A 131 4.45 -28.16 -14.22
N ILE A 132 4.09 -26.95 -14.57
CA ILE A 132 2.88 -26.60 -15.30
C ILE A 132 3.20 -26.02 -16.70
N GLY A 133 4.38 -26.31 -17.24
CA GLY A 133 4.81 -25.79 -18.55
C GLY A 133 3.85 -26.14 -19.69
N PHE A 134 3.06 -27.20 -19.55
CA PHE A 134 2.02 -27.63 -20.50
C PHE A 134 0.72 -26.83 -20.42
N TRP A 135 0.49 -26.03 -19.36
CA TRP A 135 -0.66 -25.14 -19.28
C TRP A 135 -0.60 -24.06 -20.36
N PRO A 136 -1.72 -23.66 -20.94
CA PRO A 136 -1.75 -22.50 -21.83
C PRO A 136 -1.27 -21.23 -21.12
N THR A 137 -0.89 -20.26 -21.94
CA THR A 137 -0.52 -18.91 -21.47
C THR A 137 -1.56 -17.93 -21.96
N GLY A 138 -2.06 -17.06 -21.08
CA GLY A 138 -2.99 -15.97 -21.37
C GLY A 138 -2.58 -14.72 -20.63
N GLN A 139 -3.20 -13.60 -20.95
CA GLN A 139 -3.07 -12.34 -20.22
C GLN A 139 -4.12 -12.26 -19.11
N SER A 140 -3.76 -11.78 -17.92
CA SER A 140 -4.71 -11.59 -16.81
C SER A 140 -5.78 -10.56 -17.21
N GLY A 141 -6.87 -10.69 -16.58
CA GLY A 141 -8.27 -10.72 -16.83
C GLY A 141 -8.67 -12.04 -17.49
N PHE A 142 -8.82 -13.08 -16.68
CA PHE A 142 -9.31 -14.36 -17.12
C PHE A 142 -10.78 -14.48 -16.75
N GLY A 143 -11.64 -14.73 -17.71
CA GLY A 143 -13.05 -14.83 -17.42
C GLY A 143 -13.95 -14.91 -18.65
N TYR A 144 -15.18 -14.56 -18.46
CA TYR A 144 -16.20 -14.40 -19.51
C TYR A 144 -17.39 -13.59 -18.98
N GLY A 145 -18.05 -12.81 -19.84
CA GLY A 145 -19.39 -12.28 -19.63
C GLY A 145 -19.52 -10.76 -19.45
N ASP A 146 -18.54 -10.06 -18.92
CA ASP A 146 -18.57 -8.64 -18.52
C ASP A 146 -17.68 -7.69 -19.33
N ASN A 147 -16.88 -8.21 -20.25
CA ASN A 147 -16.02 -7.50 -21.19
C ASN A 147 -14.78 -6.80 -20.59
N ASP A 148 -14.30 -7.24 -19.44
CA ASP A 148 -13.03 -6.83 -18.83
C ASP A 148 -11.94 -7.92 -19.00
N ASP A 149 -12.26 -9.02 -19.66
CA ASP A 149 -11.39 -10.15 -19.88
C ASP A 149 -10.39 -9.94 -21.03
N ASN A 150 -9.08 -10.00 -20.74
CA ASN A 150 -8.05 -10.09 -21.77
C ASN A 150 -7.89 -11.53 -22.31
N THR A 151 -8.23 -12.52 -21.49
CA THR A 151 -8.25 -13.93 -21.86
C THR A 151 -9.64 -14.49 -21.62
N GLU A 152 -10.48 -14.45 -22.65
CA GLU A 152 -11.82 -15.03 -22.61
C GLU A 152 -11.72 -16.55 -22.55
N ILE A 153 -12.33 -17.17 -21.54
CA ILE A 153 -12.38 -18.62 -21.33
C ILE A 153 -13.80 -19.16 -21.55
N SER A 154 -13.93 -20.48 -21.70
CA SER A 154 -15.25 -21.12 -21.74
C SER A 154 -15.93 -21.03 -20.38
N GLN A 155 -17.27 -20.96 -20.40
CA GLN A 155 -18.09 -21.02 -19.17
C GLN A 155 -17.69 -22.23 -18.32
N THR A 156 -17.38 -21.99 -17.07
CA THR A 156 -16.86 -23.00 -16.14
C THR A 156 -17.23 -22.66 -14.70
N ILE A 157 -17.07 -23.64 -13.78
CA ILE A 157 -17.17 -23.38 -12.34
C ILE A 157 -15.89 -22.74 -11.83
N SER A 158 -14.71 -23.10 -12.35
CA SER A 158 -13.44 -22.64 -11.80
C SER A 158 -12.39 -22.35 -12.85
N VAL A 159 -11.48 -21.45 -12.53
CA VAL A 159 -10.25 -21.17 -13.28
C VAL A 159 -9.07 -21.13 -12.30
N TYR A 160 -7.92 -21.63 -12.75
CA TYR A 160 -6.67 -21.68 -12.00
C TYR A 160 -5.62 -20.89 -12.76
N VAL A 161 -4.92 -19.98 -12.10
CA VAL A 161 -3.89 -19.15 -12.72
C VAL A 161 -2.62 -19.16 -11.88
N ARG A 162 -1.44 -19.16 -12.50
CA ARG A 162 -0.15 -19.09 -11.82
C ARG A 162 0.85 -18.26 -12.59
N LYS A 163 1.53 -17.37 -11.89
CA LYS A 163 2.60 -16.52 -12.40
C LYS A 163 3.82 -16.60 -11.50
N GLU A 164 4.99 -16.62 -12.13
CA GLU A 164 6.29 -16.46 -11.48
C GLU A 164 6.76 -15.01 -11.61
N PHE A 165 7.40 -14.49 -10.55
CA PHE A 165 7.97 -13.15 -10.51
C PHE A 165 9.27 -13.16 -9.71
N GLU A 166 10.18 -12.20 -10.00
CA GLU A 166 11.50 -12.15 -9.40
C GLU A 166 11.62 -11.06 -8.34
N ILE A 167 12.29 -11.40 -7.24
CA ILE A 167 12.66 -10.47 -6.16
C ILE A 167 14.17 -10.56 -5.97
N GLU A 168 14.87 -9.44 -6.16
CA GLU A 168 16.34 -9.39 -6.01
C GLU A 168 16.74 -9.42 -4.54
N ASP A 169 16.13 -8.59 -3.71
CA ASP A 169 16.41 -8.52 -2.27
C ASP A 169 15.09 -8.39 -1.48
N PRO A 170 14.59 -9.48 -0.89
CA PRO A 170 13.37 -9.43 -0.09
C PRO A 170 13.53 -8.63 1.22
N SER A 171 14.76 -8.35 1.67
CA SER A 171 15.01 -7.65 2.95
C SER A 171 14.66 -6.16 2.90
N ILE A 172 14.59 -5.58 1.70
CA ILE A 172 14.19 -4.18 1.49
C ILE A 172 12.70 -4.03 1.17
N VAL A 173 11.98 -5.14 0.96
CA VAL A 173 10.52 -5.13 0.80
C VAL A 173 9.88 -5.07 2.18
N TYR A 174 9.16 -4.03 2.44
CA TYR A 174 8.60 -3.84 3.74
C TYR A 174 7.09 -4.12 3.82
N LYS A 175 6.40 -4.08 2.67
CA LYS A 175 4.99 -4.42 2.56
C LYS A 175 4.69 -5.05 1.19
N ALA A 176 3.72 -5.95 1.13
CA ALA A 176 3.17 -6.49 -0.10
C ALA A 176 1.65 -6.37 -0.07
N LEU A 177 1.09 -5.74 -1.12
CA LEU A 177 -0.34 -5.59 -1.32
C LEU A 177 -0.79 -6.49 -2.46
N PHE A 178 -1.69 -7.39 -2.17
CA PHE A 178 -2.41 -8.17 -3.17
C PHE A 178 -3.77 -7.53 -3.41
N HIS A 179 -4.09 -7.25 -4.67
CA HIS A 179 -5.43 -6.87 -5.06
C HIS A 179 -5.99 -7.92 -6.00
N ILE A 180 -7.27 -8.17 -5.90
CA ILE A 180 -7.95 -9.11 -6.79
C ILE A 180 -9.37 -8.64 -7.07
N ASP A 181 -9.70 -8.55 -8.35
CA ASP A 181 -11.07 -8.46 -8.81
C ASP A 181 -11.53 -9.86 -9.22
N TYR A 182 -12.64 -10.30 -8.67
CA TYR A 182 -13.06 -11.70 -8.80
C TYR A 182 -14.58 -11.88 -8.69
N ASP A 183 -15.03 -12.98 -9.22
CA ASP A 183 -16.43 -13.41 -9.22
C ASP A 183 -16.47 -14.93 -9.02
N ASP A 184 -17.03 -15.50 -7.99
CA ASP A 184 -17.71 -15.18 -6.74
C ASP A 184 -16.85 -15.50 -5.51
N GLY A 185 -15.85 -16.36 -5.66
CA GLY A 185 -14.95 -16.79 -4.59
C GLY A 185 -13.56 -17.13 -5.10
N TYR A 186 -12.54 -16.96 -4.25
CA TYR A 186 -11.16 -17.28 -4.62
C TYR A 186 -10.35 -17.88 -3.47
N ILE A 187 -9.22 -18.51 -3.83
CA ILE A 187 -8.10 -18.81 -2.93
C ILE A 187 -6.82 -18.34 -3.60
N ALA A 188 -5.97 -17.65 -2.85
CA ALA A 188 -4.68 -17.17 -3.30
C ALA A 188 -3.53 -17.74 -2.49
N TYR A 189 -2.45 -18.09 -3.19
CA TYR A 189 -1.26 -18.76 -2.65
C TYR A 189 0.00 -17.97 -3.02
N LEU A 190 0.85 -17.71 -2.04
CA LEU A 190 2.21 -17.21 -2.25
C LEU A 190 3.21 -18.33 -1.97
N ASN A 191 4.04 -18.65 -2.96
CA ASN A 191 5.02 -19.75 -2.87
C ASN A 191 4.41 -21.10 -2.44
N GLY A 192 3.15 -21.36 -2.83
CA GLY A 192 2.40 -22.57 -2.51
C GLY A 192 1.72 -22.58 -1.14
N ILE A 193 1.78 -21.46 -0.40
CA ILE A 193 1.12 -21.31 0.91
C ILE A 193 -0.11 -20.42 0.75
N GLU A 194 -1.29 -20.92 1.14
CA GLU A 194 -2.54 -20.16 1.14
C GLU A 194 -2.43 -18.94 2.09
N PHE A 195 -2.59 -17.72 1.56
CA PHE A 195 -2.59 -16.51 2.37
C PHE A 195 -3.95 -15.79 2.38
N SER A 196 -4.81 -16.05 1.40
CA SER A 196 -6.14 -15.44 1.36
C SER A 196 -7.18 -16.37 0.75
N ARG A 197 -8.40 -16.26 1.24
CA ARG A 197 -9.55 -17.03 0.75
C ARG A 197 -10.85 -16.26 0.98
N ARG A 198 -11.75 -16.27 -0.03
CA ARG A 198 -13.11 -15.76 0.07
C ARG A 198 -14.11 -16.74 -0.49
N ASN A 199 -15.23 -16.91 0.19
CA ASN A 199 -16.39 -17.68 -0.24
C ASN A 199 -16.14 -19.16 -0.60
N LEU A 200 -15.02 -19.76 -0.18
CA LEU A 200 -14.64 -21.15 -0.49
C LEU A 200 -14.36 -21.98 0.77
N GLY A 201 -15.12 -21.78 1.83
CA GLY A 201 -15.01 -22.52 3.09
C GLY A 201 -13.94 -21.95 4.02
N SER A 202 -13.48 -22.78 4.96
CA SER A 202 -12.46 -22.37 5.93
C SER A 202 -11.04 -22.54 5.37
N PRO A 203 -10.06 -21.68 5.78
CA PRO A 203 -8.66 -21.85 5.39
C PRO A 203 -8.17 -23.30 5.52
N GLY A 204 -7.45 -23.76 4.50
CA GLY A 204 -6.91 -25.14 4.42
C GLY A 204 -7.93 -26.24 4.12
N SER A 205 -9.22 -25.94 3.96
CA SER A 205 -10.19 -26.96 3.51
C SER A 205 -10.02 -27.27 2.02
N ALA A 206 -10.15 -28.54 1.67
CA ALA A 206 -10.01 -28.97 0.27
C ALA A 206 -11.10 -28.36 -0.61
N VAL A 207 -10.69 -27.87 -1.77
CA VAL A 207 -11.54 -27.33 -2.84
C VAL A 207 -11.23 -28.13 -4.11
N TYR A 208 -12.22 -28.38 -4.93
CA TYR A 208 -12.11 -29.14 -6.17
C TYR A 208 -12.66 -28.31 -7.33
N HIS A 209 -12.26 -28.61 -8.55
CA HIS A 209 -12.71 -27.89 -9.75
C HIS A 209 -14.24 -27.74 -9.88
N THR A 210 -15.01 -28.61 -9.22
CA THR A 210 -16.48 -28.57 -9.19
C THR A 210 -17.06 -27.89 -7.95
N THR A 211 -16.22 -27.44 -7.01
CA THR A 211 -16.67 -26.71 -5.82
C THR A 211 -17.17 -25.35 -6.24
N THR A 212 -18.35 -24.97 -5.79
CA THR A 212 -18.91 -23.64 -6.02
C THR A 212 -18.64 -22.72 -4.83
N ALA A 213 -18.59 -21.43 -5.09
CA ALA A 213 -18.54 -20.42 -4.03
C ALA A 213 -19.76 -20.54 -3.12
N THR A 214 -19.61 -20.12 -1.86
CA THR A 214 -20.66 -20.19 -0.83
C THR A 214 -21.55 -18.96 -0.77
N ALA A 215 -21.14 -17.88 -1.44
CA ALA A 215 -21.87 -16.62 -1.54
C ALA A 215 -21.57 -15.98 -2.90
N LEU A 216 -22.47 -15.09 -3.34
CA LEU A 216 -22.27 -14.26 -4.52
C LEU A 216 -21.30 -13.13 -4.18
N HIS A 217 -20.47 -12.78 -5.14
CA HIS A 217 -19.61 -11.60 -5.18
C HIS A 217 -19.43 -11.21 -6.64
N GLU A 218 -19.61 -9.95 -6.95
CA GLU A 218 -19.45 -9.42 -8.30
C GLU A 218 -18.07 -8.73 -8.40
N ALA A 219 -17.39 -8.90 -9.52
CA ALA A 219 -16.23 -8.10 -9.87
C ALA A 219 -16.61 -6.61 -9.93
N GLU A 220 -15.69 -5.71 -9.66
CA GLU A 220 -16.00 -4.28 -9.53
C GLU A 220 -15.34 -3.40 -10.59
N ILE A 221 -14.21 -3.82 -11.20
CA ILE A 221 -13.45 -3.02 -12.15
C ILE A 221 -14.31 -2.66 -13.38
N TYR A 222 -15.12 -3.59 -13.89
CA TYR A 222 -15.98 -3.33 -15.04
C TYR A 222 -17.03 -2.21 -14.79
N ALA A 223 -17.28 -1.90 -13.53
CA ALA A 223 -18.25 -0.88 -13.09
C ALA A 223 -17.56 0.37 -12.49
N ASP A 224 -16.29 0.62 -12.82
CA ASP A 224 -15.45 1.69 -12.29
C ASP A 224 -15.24 1.59 -10.75
N GLY A 225 -15.35 0.40 -10.16
CA GLY A 225 -15.02 0.09 -8.77
C GLY A 225 -13.56 -0.29 -8.58
N PHE A 226 -13.20 -0.64 -7.34
CA PHE A 226 -11.85 -1.06 -7.00
C PHE A 226 -11.83 -2.51 -6.52
N PRO A 227 -10.81 -3.31 -6.91
CA PRO A 227 -10.65 -4.67 -6.46
C PRO A 227 -10.41 -4.76 -4.95
N GLU A 228 -10.70 -5.92 -4.36
CA GLU A 228 -10.43 -6.18 -2.94
C GLU A 228 -8.93 -6.10 -2.67
N GLN A 229 -8.51 -5.34 -1.65
CA GLN A 229 -7.13 -5.24 -1.19
C GLN A 229 -6.89 -6.17 -0.01
N ILE A 230 -5.78 -6.90 -0.05
CA ILE A 230 -5.28 -7.76 1.03
C ILE A 230 -3.82 -7.41 1.32
N ASP A 231 -3.52 -7.06 2.56
CA ASP A 231 -2.15 -6.91 3.03
C ASP A 231 -1.57 -8.30 3.31
N ILE A 232 -0.46 -8.64 2.65
CA ILE A 232 0.23 -9.91 2.89
C ILE A 232 1.18 -9.74 4.08
N ASP A 233 0.98 -10.51 5.15
CA ASP A 233 1.92 -10.53 6.27
C ASP A 233 3.20 -11.28 5.86
N LEU A 234 4.27 -10.53 5.58
CA LEU A 234 5.55 -11.08 5.12
C LEU A 234 6.28 -11.90 6.20
N ASN A 235 5.87 -11.85 7.48
CA ASN A 235 6.40 -12.73 8.51
C ASN A 235 5.83 -14.15 8.39
N ASP A 236 4.56 -14.26 8.02
CA ASP A 236 3.88 -15.55 7.83
C ASP A 236 4.06 -16.07 6.39
N PHE A 237 4.14 -15.16 5.42
CA PHE A 237 4.24 -15.45 3.97
C PHE A 237 5.48 -14.75 3.37
N PRO A 238 6.70 -15.21 3.67
CA PRO A 238 7.92 -14.53 3.25
C PRO A 238 8.14 -14.60 1.74
N LEU A 239 8.62 -13.49 1.18
CA LEU A 239 9.20 -13.46 -0.15
C LEU A 239 10.59 -14.12 -0.14
N LEU A 240 10.94 -14.77 -1.25
CA LEU A 240 12.22 -15.43 -1.45
C LEU A 240 13.11 -14.58 -2.35
N GLU A 241 14.41 -14.61 -2.13
CA GLU A 241 15.37 -14.10 -3.11
C GLU A 241 15.29 -14.95 -4.39
N GLY A 242 15.20 -14.31 -5.55
CA GLY A 242 14.96 -14.94 -6.84
C GLY A 242 13.48 -15.16 -7.14
N THR A 243 13.15 -16.31 -7.71
CA THR A 243 11.80 -16.62 -8.19
C THR A 243 10.81 -16.86 -7.08
N ASN A 244 9.68 -16.16 -7.14
CA ASN A 244 8.49 -16.36 -6.32
C ASN A 244 7.31 -16.75 -7.20
N THR A 245 6.27 -17.30 -6.60
CA THR A 245 5.06 -17.75 -7.32
C THR A 245 3.81 -17.20 -6.66
N LEU A 246 2.97 -16.52 -7.44
CA LEU A 246 1.58 -16.22 -7.08
C LEU A 246 0.67 -17.16 -7.84
N ALA A 247 -0.20 -17.86 -7.12
CA ALA A 247 -1.17 -18.79 -7.70
C ALA A 247 -2.56 -18.52 -7.14
N ILE A 248 -3.59 -18.62 -7.99
CA ILE A 248 -4.96 -18.26 -7.62
C ILE A 248 -5.92 -19.22 -8.27
N GLU A 249 -6.96 -19.64 -7.54
CA GLU A 249 -8.15 -20.27 -8.09
C GLU A 249 -9.36 -19.41 -7.81
N VAL A 250 -10.21 -19.23 -8.83
CA VAL A 250 -11.48 -18.49 -8.74
C VAL A 250 -12.62 -19.43 -9.07
N HIS A 251 -13.71 -19.34 -8.34
CA HIS A 251 -14.85 -20.24 -8.42
C HIS A 251 -16.18 -19.50 -8.43
N ASN A 252 -17.01 -19.81 -9.39
CA ASN A 252 -18.38 -19.38 -9.48
C ASN A 252 -19.30 -19.94 -8.39
N TYR A 253 -20.35 -19.20 -8.03
CA TYR A 253 -21.42 -19.64 -7.13
C TYR A 253 -22.29 -20.74 -7.76
N THR A 254 -22.44 -20.73 -9.08
CA THR A 254 -23.21 -21.75 -9.82
C THR A 254 -22.53 -22.17 -11.11
N SER A 255 -22.83 -23.38 -11.58
CA SER A 255 -22.28 -23.88 -12.85
C SER A 255 -22.81 -23.20 -14.11
N ASN A 256 -23.82 -22.35 -13.98
CA ASN A 256 -24.44 -21.59 -15.07
C ASN A 256 -24.38 -20.08 -14.81
N SER A 257 -23.37 -19.62 -14.06
CA SER A 257 -23.12 -18.19 -13.93
C SER A 257 -22.96 -17.53 -15.29
N SER A 258 -23.43 -16.27 -15.41
CA SER A 258 -23.36 -15.48 -16.65
C SER A 258 -21.94 -15.01 -16.95
N ASP A 259 -21.11 -14.95 -15.92
CA ASP A 259 -19.79 -14.32 -15.88
C ASP A 259 -18.84 -15.05 -14.94
N LEU A 260 -17.59 -14.72 -15.01
CA LEU A 260 -16.50 -15.05 -14.11
C LEU A 260 -15.36 -14.08 -14.37
N SER A 261 -14.76 -13.51 -13.35
CA SER A 261 -13.61 -12.63 -13.45
C SER A 261 -12.49 -13.05 -12.52
N CYS A 262 -11.23 -12.95 -13.00
CA CYS A 262 -9.99 -13.13 -12.24
C CYS A 262 -8.94 -12.14 -12.71
N ILE A 263 -8.82 -11.00 -12.01
CA ILE A 263 -7.87 -9.92 -12.34
C ILE A 263 -6.99 -9.65 -11.10
N PRO A 264 -5.86 -10.36 -10.96
CA PRO A 264 -4.96 -10.18 -9.82
C PRO A 264 -3.89 -9.12 -10.07
N PHE A 265 -3.48 -8.44 -8.98
CA PHE A 265 -2.35 -7.52 -8.92
C PHE A 265 -1.48 -7.84 -7.70
N LEU A 266 -0.19 -7.56 -7.80
CA LEU A 266 0.73 -7.61 -6.68
C LEU A 266 1.62 -6.38 -6.71
N THR A 267 1.50 -5.53 -5.68
CA THR A 267 2.31 -4.33 -5.52
C THR A 267 3.19 -4.49 -4.29
N LEU A 268 4.48 -4.22 -4.45
CA LEU A 268 5.44 -4.22 -3.37
C LEU A 268 5.75 -2.78 -2.94
N VAL A 269 6.07 -2.65 -1.67
CA VAL A 269 6.39 -1.37 -1.03
C VAL A 269 7.81 -1.45 -0.53
N TYR A 270 8.61 -0.47 -0.92
CA TYR A 270 10.00 -0.36 -0.55
C TYR A 270 10.23 0.85 0.35
N GLY A 271 11.07 0.69 1.37
CA GLY A 271 11.56 1.75 2.22
C GLY A 271 12.78 2.48 1.67
N SER A 272 13.16 2.22 0.41
CA SER A 272 14.29 2.81 -0.29
C SER A 272 13.99 2.98 -1.77
N ILE A 273 14.70 3.91 -2.41
CA ILE A 273 14.56 4.15 -3.86
C ILE A 273 15.24 3.01 -4.63
N LEU A 274 14.54 2.47 -5.61
CA LEU A 274 15.04 1.52 -6.60
C LEU A 274 15.30 2.25 -7.93
N ASP A 275 16.27 1.77 -8.70
CA ASP A 275 16.62 2.35 -10.00
C ASP A 275 15.50 2.21 -11.03
N GLU A 276 14.74 1.11 -10.99
CA GLU A 276 13.64 0.82 -11.91
C GLU A 276 12.43 0.26 -11.13
N VAL A 277 11.26 0.83 -11.35
CA VAL A 277 9.98 0.37 -10.80
C VAL A 277 8.89 0.45 -11.86
N THR A 278 7.84 -0.32 -11.64
CA THR A 278 6.59 -0.21 -12.39
C THR A 278 5.55 0.49 -11.51
N GLU A 279 5.03 1.62 -11.98
CA GLU A 279 3.95 2.31 -11.27
C GLU A 279 2.69 1.44 -11.23
N PRO A 280 2.03 1.33 -10.08
CA PRO A 280 0.80 0.57 -9.96
C PRO A 280 -0.32 1.10 -10.87
N ASN A 281 -1.15 0.17 -11.36
CA ASN A 281 -2.28 0.47 -12.22
C ASN A 281 -3.30 1.37 -11.52
N GLU A 282 -3.90 2.32 -12.26
CA GLU A 282 -4.92 3.23 -11.74
C GLU A 282 -6.23 2.54 -11.31
N SER A 283 -6.44 1.29 -11.73
CA SER A 283 -7.58 0.47 -11.31
C SER A 283 -7.48 -0.03 -9.87
N ILE A 284 -6.34 0.10 -9.21
CA ILE A 284 -6.18 -0.28 -7.80
C ILE A 284 -6.03 0.94 -6.90
N ALA A 285 -6.63 0.86 -5.71
CA ALA A 285 -6.45 1.89 -4.69
C ALA A 285 -5.14 1.65 -3.94
N ILE A 286 -4.15 2.53 -4.14
CA ILE A 286 -2.91 2.48 -3.36
C ILE A 286 -3.11 3.33 -2.10
N PRO A 287 -2.98 2.75 -0.89
CA PRO A 287 -3.13 3.50 0.34
C PRO A 287 -1.98 4.49 0.51
N ASN A 288 -2.33 5.72 0.85
CA ASN A 288 -1.32 6.66 1.33
C ASN A 288 -0.73 6.14 2.64
N SER A 289 0.54 6.41 2.87
CA SER A 289 1.21 6.13 4.13
C SER A 289 1.86 7.41 4.62
N PHE A 290 1.47 7.84 5.80
CA PHE A 290 1.98 9.05 6.41
C PHE A 290 2.72 8.75 7.72
N LEU A 291 3.65 9.61 8.05
CA LEU A 291 4.28 9.62 9.36
C LEU A 291 3.34 10.21 10.40
N HIS A 292 3.32 9.61 11.59
CA HIS A 292 2.53 10.09 12.71
C HIS A 292 3.38 10.18 13.97
N THR A 293 3.35 11.34 14.62
CA THR A 293 4.04 11.51 15.90
C THR A 293 3.36 10.72 17.02
N ASN A 294 4.07 10.57 18.15
CA ASN A 294 3.54 10.01 19.41
C ASN A 294 2.96 11.11 20.33
N PHE A 295 2.63 12.28 19.78
CA PHE A 295 1.97 13.39 20.47
C PHE A 295 0.98 14.07 19.53
N ARG A 296 0.15 14.97 20.09
CA ARG A 296 -0.76 15.87 19.37
C ARG A 296 -0.35 17.29 19.65
N LEU A 297 -0.72 18.21 18.75
CA LEU A 297 -0.55 19.65 19.00
C LEU A 297 -1.59 20.12 20.04
N ASP A 298 -1.18 21.07 20.90
CA ASP A 298 -2.06 21.67 21.87
C ASP A 298 -2.75 22.90 21.26
N SER A 299 -4.07 22.94 21.32
CA SER A 299 -4.88 24.07 20.82
C SER A 299 -4.64 25.37 21.59
N ASP A 300 -4.17 25.29 22.85
CA ASP A 300 -3.88 26.44 23.70
C ASP A 300 -2.51 27.08 23.38
N GLY A 301 -1.80 26.49 22.41
CA GLY A 301 -0.51 26.97 21.94
C GLY A 301 0.69 26.32 22.63
N GLU A 302 1.70 26.02 21.85
CA GLU A 302 2.94 25.37 22.30
C GLU A 302 4.13 25.73 21.42
N THR A 303 5.32 25.29 21.77
CA THR A 303 6.51 25.42 20.92
C THR A 303 6.93 24.05 20.41
N LEU A 304 6.98 23.91 19.10
CA LEU A 304 7.58 22.74 18.45
C LEU A 304 9.07 22.97 18.21
N PHE A 305 9.85 21.91 18.39
CA PHE A 305 11.28 21.88 18.16
C PHE A 305 11.61 20.79 17.14
N LEU A 306 12.46 21.13 16.18
CA LEU A 306 13.13 20.19 15.30
C LEU A 306 14.58 20.05 15.76
N SER A 307 15.05 18.84 15.97
CA SER A 307 16.42 18.56 16.43
C SER A 307 17.15 17.65 15.45
N SER A 308 18.48 17.77 15.43
CA SER A 308 19.35 16.83 14.74
C SER A 308 19.47 15.51 15.52
N ASN A 309 20.07 14.51 14.88
CA ASN A 309 20.36 13.18 15.48
C ASN A 309 21.30 13.20 16.69
N ASN A 310 21.92 14.35 17.02
CA ASN A 310 22.70 14.56 18.23
C ASN A 310 22.02 15.52 19.22
N GLU A 311 20.69 15.64 19.14
CA GLU A 311 19.86 16.47 20.04
C GLU A 311 20.24 17.96 20.02
N THR A 312 20.69 18.48 18.88
CA THR A 312 20.88 19.92 18.70
C THR A 312 19.64 20.51 18.05
N ILE A 313 19.05 21.53 18.66
CA ILE A 313 17.88 22.22 18.07
C ILE A 313 18.33 22.88 16.75
N LEU A 314 17.65 22.49 15.68
CA LEU A 314 17.83 23.04 14.34
C LEU A 314 16.84 24.19 14.09
N ASP A 315 15.59 23.99 14.51
CA ASP A 315 14.53 24.98 14.30
C ASP A 315 13.49 24.89 15.42
N SER A 316 12.70 25.96 15.58
CA SER A 316 11.57 25.96 16.50
C SER A 316 10.49 26.95 16.07
N ILE A 317 9.24 26.55 16.18
CA ILE A 317 8.07 27.38 15.86
C ILE A 317 7.12 27.41 17.05
N ASN A 318 6.66 28.62 17.41
CA ASN A 318 5.57 28.78 18.37
C ASN A 318 4.23 28.60 17.64
N VAL A 319 3.49 27.56 17.99
CA VAL A 319 2.09 27.38 17.62
C VAL A 319 1.28 28.28 18.52
N ILE A 320 0.55 29.23 17.94
CA ILE A 320 -0.26 30.18 18.71
C ILE A 320 -1.71 29.70 18.77
N GLU A 321 -2.37 30.00 19.89
CA GLU A 321 -3.80 29.80 20.05
C GLU A 321 -4.58 30.49 18.92
N LEU A 322 -5.52 29.77 18.31
CA LEU A 322 -6.44 30.34 17.31
C LEU A 322 -7.62 30.96 18.07
N GLU A 323 -7.77 32.31 18.03
CA GLU A 323 -8.92 33.02 18.59
C GLU A 323 -10.24 32.74 17.83
#